data_10953a54a3727a878cdfb6fcc7ea2593
#
_entry.id   10953a54a3727a878cdfb6fcc7ea2593
#
_cell.length_a   1.000
_cell.length_b   1.000
_cell.length_c   1.000
_cell.angle_alpha   90.00
_cell.angle_beta   90.00
_cell.angle_gamma   90.00
#
_symmetry.space_group_name_H-M   'P 1'
#
loop_
_entity.id
_entity.type
_entity.pdbx_description
1 polymer ?
#
loop_
_entity_poly.entity_id
_entity_poly.type
_entity_poly.pdbx_seq_one_letter_code
_entity_poly.pdbx_strand_id
1 'polypeptide(L)'
;VEQEFRRSIRQGSMATGTVNRIVCSGGLFLSKDTRRFLLLLRSSGKTAGTWGLVGGKKEPGDSTPVDILMRETQEEVGRTPTVRKIVPLELFTSNDQHFQYNTYVLLVDKEFIPTLNGEHEGYAWCNYNSWPKPLHQGVKNSFNNKTIRAKLEVLLDLI
;
A
#
# COMPACT_ATOMS: atom_id res chain seq x y z
N VAL A 1 -0.35 17.59 -13.12
CA VAL A 1 0.50 18.05 -12.06
C VAL A 1 -0.23 19.04 -11.18
N GLU A 2 0.21 19.21 -9.97
CA GLU A 2 -0.46 20.04 -8.99
C GLU A 2 -0.62 21.47 -9.49
N GLN A 3 0.40 22.02 -10.12
CA GLN A 3 0.32 23.35 -10.67
C GLN A 3 -0.76 23.47 -11.69
N GLU A 4 -0.88 22.52 -12.56
CA GLU A 4 -1.89 22.52 -13.60
C GLU A 4 -3.27 22.47 -12.98
N PHE A 5 -3.43 21.64 -11.97
CA PHE A 5 -4.68 21.54 -11.28
C PHE A 5 -5.08 22.86 -10.66
N ARG A 6 -4.15 23.51 -9.95
CA ARG A 6 -4.43 24.78 -9.29
C ARG A 6 -4.73 25.87 -10.31
N ARG A 7 -3.99 25.87 -11.40
CA ARG A 7 -4.24 26.84 -12.45
C ARG A 7 -5.62 26.67 -13.04
N SER A 8 -5.98 25.44 -13.33
CA SER A 8 -7.28 25.15 -13.89
C SER A 8 -8.41 25.64 -12.99
N ILE A 9 -8.29 25.39 -11.71
CA ILE A 9 -9.29 25.82 -10.75
C ILE A 9 -9.39 27.34 -10.75
N ARG A 10 -8.25 28.01 -10.74
CA ARG A 10 -8.25 29.46 -10.69
C ARG A 10 -8.81 30.09 -11.96
N GLN A 11 -8.55 29.49 -13.05
CA GLN A 11 -9.04 29.98 -14.32
C GLN A 11 -10.50 29.70 -14.50
N GLY A 12 -10.95 28.94 -13.75
CA GLY A 12 -12.16 28.59 -13.67
C GLY A 12 -12.83 28.13 -14.33
N SER A 13 -11.75 28.51 -14.22
CA SER A 13 -11.57 28.03 -14.35
C SER A 13 -11.43 27.38 -14.39
N MET A 14 -11.25 27.55 -14.34
CA MET A 14 -10.61 27.03 -14.33
C MET A 14 -10.48 26.28 -14.50
N ALA A 15 -10.66 26.68 -15.02
CA ALA A 15 -10.52 25.84 -15.28
C ALA A 15 -10.56 25.12 -14.51
N THR A 16 -10.93 24.58 -14.45
CA THR A 16 -10.79 23.87 -13.71
C THR A 16 -10.42 22.77 -13.88
N GLY A 17 -10.15 22.50 -14.48
CA GLY A 17 -9.76 21.32 -14.93
C GLY A 17 -9.24 20.59 -13.87
N THR A 18 -9.18 19.34 -13.96
CA THR A 18 -8.63 18.51 -12.91
C THR A 18 -7.38 17.87 -13.40
N VAL A 19 -6.46 17.65 -12.50
CA VAL A 19 -5.28 16.84 -12.76
C VAL A 19 -5.72 15.38 -12.77
N ASN A 20 -5.39 14.66 -13.85
CA ASN A 20 -5.60 13.22 -13.89
C ASN A 20 -4.46 12.56 -13.11
N ARG A 21 -4.76 12.20 -11.88
CA ARG A 21 -3.79 11.62 -10.98
C ARG A 21 -4.06 10.12 -10.86
N ILE A 22 -2.99 9.33 -10.94
CA ILE A 22 -3.07 7.90 -10.64
C ILE A 22 -2.99 7.77 -9.12
N VAL A 23 -4.06 7.25 -8.53
CA VAL A 23 -4.15 7.05 -7.08
C VAL A 23 -4.10 5.57 -6.80
N CYS A 24 -3.18 5.18 -5.92
CA CYS A 24 -3.00 3.79 -5.52
C CYS A 24 -3.04 3.68 -4.00
N SER A 25 -3.35 2.49 -3.52
CA SER A 25 -3.28 2.17 -2.10
C SER A 25 -2.60 0.83 -1.93
N GLY A 26 -1.85 0.70 -0.84
CA GLY A 26 -1.23 -0.56 -0.47
C GLY A 26 -1.33 -0.80 1.02
N GLY A 27 -1.27 -2.07 1.39
CA GLY A 27 -1.42 -2.47 2.78
C GLY A 27 -0.36 -3.44 3.22
N LEU A 28 0.14 -3.20 4.40
CA LEU A 28 1.09 -4.06 5.08
C LEU A 28 0.36 -4.67 6.27
N PHE A 29 -0.03 -5.95 6.13
CA PHE A 29 -0.68 -6.65 7.24
C PHE A 29 0.32 -6.88 8.36
N LEU A 30 -0.11 -6.65 9.59
CA LEU A 30 0.68 -6.91 10.79
C LEU A 30 -0.12 -7.83 11.69
N SER A 31 0.46 -8.98 12.04
CA SER A 31 -0.15 -9.91 12.98
C SER A 31 0.22 -9.52 14.40
N LYS A 32 -0.79 -9.28 15.23
CA LYS A 32 -0.56 -8.97 16.64
C LYS A 32 0.10 -10.13 17.36
N ASP A 33 -0.29 -11.34 17.02
CA ASP A 33 0.18 -12.56 17.69
C ASP A 33 1.67 -12.78 17.47
N THR A 34 2.10 -12.78 16.20
CA THR A 34 3.49 -13.07 15.84
C THR A 34 4.36 -11.84 15.68
N ARG A 35 3.74 -10.65 15.54
CA ARG A 35 4.43 -9.39 15.30
C ARG A 35 5.17 -9.39 13.97
N ARG A 36 4.66 -10.17 13.01
CA ARG A 36 5.23 -10.29 11.68
C ARG A 36 4.33 -9.62 10.64
N PHE A 37 4.95 -9.21 9.55
CA PHE A 37 4.33 -8.48 8.45
C PHE A 37 4.22 -9.35 7.22
N LEU A 38 3.16 -9.17 6.44
CA LEU A 38 2.91 -9.96 5.23
C LEU A 38 3.43 -9.24 4.00
N LEU A 39 4.26 -9.93 3.23
CA LEU A 39 4.69 -9.49 1.90
C LEU A 39 4.32 -10.54 0.87
N LEU A 40 4.04 -10.09 -0.35
CA LEU A 40 3.62 -10.93 -1.46
C LEU A 40 4.67 -10.92 -2.56
N LEU A 41 4.90 -12.08 -3.17
CA LEU A 41 5.85 -12.21 -4.28
C LEU A 41 5.10 -12.02 -5.60
N ARG A 42 5.48 -11.01 -6.37
CA ARG A 42 4.83 -10.68 -7.63
C ARG A 42 5.24 -11.69 -8.70
N SER A 43 4.24 -12.14 -9.48
CA SER A 43 4.44 -13.21 -10.46
C SER A 43 4.64 -12.70 -11.88
N SER A 44 4.30 -11.43 -12.17
CA SER A 44 4.29 -10.96 -13.56
C SER A 44 4.59 -9.48 -13.66
N GLY A 45 4.80 -9.01 -14.89
CA GLY A 45 5.07 -7.62 -15.19
C GLY A 45 6.51 -7.23 -14.93
N LYS A 46 6.76 -5.93 -14.98
CA LYS A 46 8.12 -5.39 -14.81
C LYS A 46 8.70 -5.63 -13.44
N THR A 47 7.83 -5.86 -12.46
CA THR A 47 8.25 -6.06 -11.08
C THR A 47 8.15 -7.53 -10.65
N ALA A 48 8.01 -8.45 -11.60
CA ALA A 48 7.98 -9.88 -11.31
C ALA A 48 9.22 -10.29 -10.52
N GLY A 49 9.02 -11.19 -9.57
CA GLY A 49 10.11 -11.68 -8.73
C GLY A 49 10.47 -10.77 -7.56
N THR A 50 9.74 -9.68 -7.36
CA THR A 50 9.97 -8.80 -6.22
C THR A 50 8.86 -8.97 -5.20
N TRP A 51 9.20 -8.67 -3.94
CA TRP A 51 8.28 -8.75 -2.81
C TRP A 51 7.67 -7.38 -2.55
N GLY A 52 6.35 -7.34 -2.46
CA GLY A 52 5.63 -6.08 -2.30
C GLY A 52 4.44 -6.20 -1.39
N LEU A 53 3.68 -5.11 -1.35
CA LEU A 53 2.48 -5.01 -0.52
C LEU A 53 1.27 -5.51 -1.29
N VAL A 54 0.19 -5.80 -0.54
CA VAL A 54 -1.14 -5.90 -1.12
C VAL A 54 -1.53 -4.52 -1.62
N GLY A 55 -2.07 -4.39 -2.83
CA GLY A 55 -2.54 -3.08 -3.28
C GLY A 55 -2.67 -2.95 -4.77
N GLY A 56 -3.13 -1.78 -5.18
CA GLY A 56 -3.31 -1.47 -6.59
C GLY A 56 -3.90 -0.10 -6.82
N LYS A 57 -4.39 0.12 -8.05
CA LYS A 57 -4.90 1.41 -8.50
C LYS A 57 -6.38 1.57 -8.22
N LYS A 58 -6.78 2.84 -8.10
CA LYS A 58 -8.19 3.21 -8.01
C LYS A 58 -8.94 2.71 -9.26
N GLU A 59 -10.15 2.23 -9.02
CA GLU A 59 -11.09 1.81 -10.07
C GLU A 59 -12.41 2.53 -9.87
N PRO A 60 -13.27 2.55 -10.91
CA PRO A 60 -14.61 3.10 -10.75
C PRO A 60 -15.33 2.41 -9.59
N GLY A 61 -15.96 3.20 -8.75
CA GLY A 61 -16.60 2.68 -7.55
C GLY A 61 -15.78 2.88 -6.28
N ASP A 62 -14.48 3.11 -6.40
CA ASP A 62 -13.66 3.43 -5.25
C ASP A 62 -13.79 4.92 -4.95
N SER A 63 -14.25 5.25 -3.74
CA SER A 63 -14.43 6.65 -3.32
C SER A 63 -13.23 7.17 -2.55
N THR A 64 -12.55 6.32 -1.79
CA THR A 64 -11.45 6.73 -0.91
C THR A 64 -10.26 5.80 -1.10
N PRO A 65 -9.06 6.21 -0.67
CA PRO A 65 -7.91 5.30 -0.69
C PRO A 65 -8.13 4.01 0.09
N VAL A 66 -8.92 4.06 1.17
CA VAL A 66 -9.23 2.84 1.93
C VAL A 66 -10.13 1.90 1.12
N ASP A 67 -11.04 2.45 0.30
CA ASP A 67 -11.86 1.63 -0.60
C ASP A 67 -10.99 0.84 -1.58
N ILE A 68 -9.97 1.51 -2.14
CA ILE A 68 -9.01 0.85 -3.03
C ILE A 68 -8.33 -0.30 -2.29
N LEU A 69 -7.84 0.00 -1.10
CA LEU A 69 -7.13 -0.97 -0.27
C LEU A 69 -7.98 -2.20 0.00
N MET A 70 -9.22 -2.00 0.43
CA MET A 70 -10.08 -3.12 0.82
C MET A 70 -10.47 -3.97 -0.39
N ARG A 71 -10.73 -3.33 -1.53
CA ARG A 71 -11.03 -4.07 -2.76
C ARG A 71 -9.83 -4.88 -3.22
N GLU A 72 -8.64 -4.25 -3.27
CA GLU A 72 -7.43 -4.96 -3.69
C GLU A 72 -7.09 -6.09 -2.73
N THR A 73 -7.30 -5.89 -1.44
CA THR A 73 -7.08 -6.93 -0.43
C THR A 73 -7.94 -8.16 -0.75
N GLN A 74 -9.23 -7.93 -1.01
CA GLN A 74 -10.13 -9.04 -1.32
C GLN A 74 -9.69 -9.77 -2.60
N GLU A 75 -9.25 -9.02 -3.60
CA GLU A 75 -8.82 -9.60 -4.88
C GLU A 75 -7.52 -10.38 -4.76
N GLU A 76 -6.58 -9.88 -3.98
CA GLU A 76 -5.21 -10.41 -3.98
C GLU A 76 -4.94 -11.45 -2.90
N VAL A 77 -5.61 -11.38 -1.77
CA VAL A 77 -5.38 -12.33 -0.67
C VAL A 77 -6.64 -13.05 -0.21
N GLY A 78 -7.81 -12.64 -0.72
CA GLY A 78 -9.07 -13.28 -0.38
C GLY A 78 -9.55 -12.90 1.02
N ARG A 79 -10.19 -13.87 1.69
CA ARG A 79 -10.74 -13.63 3.02
C ARG A 79 -9.61 -13.46 4.04
N THR A 80 -9.74 -12.45 4.88
CA THR A 80 -8.78 -12.19 5.95
C THR A 80 -9.49 -12.30 7.30
N PRO A 81 -8.72 -12.44 8.39
CA PRO A 81 -9.28 -12.22 9.72
C PRO A 81 -9.80 -10.79 9.82
N THR A 82 -10.57 -10.53 10.86
CA THR A 82 -11.07 -9.17 11.11
C THR A 82 -9.90 -8.20 11.18
N VAL A 83 -9.96 -7.14 10.38
CA VAL A 83 -8.96 -6.06 10.44
C VAL A 83 -9.34 -5.19 11.62
N ARG A 84 -8.49 -5.17 12.64
CA ARG A 84 -8.77 -4.45 13.88
C ARG A 84 -8.54 -2.95 13.74
N LYS A 85 -7.51 -2.57 12.98
CA LYS A 85 -7.18 -1.17 12.74
C LYS A 85 -6.56 -1.04 11.37
N ILE A 86 -6.82 0.10 10.74
CA ILE A 86 -6.16 0.51 9.50
C ILE A 86 -5.41 1.78 9.85
N VAL A 87 -4.09 1.70 9.86
CA VAL A 87 -3.25 2.80 10.34
C VAL A 87 -2.52 3.41 9.14
N PRO A 88 -2.71 4.70 8.85
CA PRO A 88 -1.96 5.35 7.78
C PRO A 88 -0.48 5.30 8.08
N LEU A 89 0.31 4.86 7.12
CA LEU A 89 1.76 4.75 7.27
C LEU A 89 2.48 5.80 6.45
N GLU A 90 2.11 5.94 5.19
CA GLU A 90 2.80 6.86 4.28
C GLU A 90 1.84 7.36 3.21
N LEU A 91 1.95 8.65 2.90
CA LEU A 91 1.33 9.23 1.72
C LEU A 91 2.47 9.73 0.83
N PHE A 92 2.66 9.06 -0.28
CA PHE A 92 3.67 9.45 -1.26
C PHE A 92 2.99 10.13 -2.43
N THR A 93 3.51 11.28 -2.84
CA THR A 93 3.06 11.98 -4.04
C THR A 93 4.29 12.28 -4.88
N SER A 94 4.24 11.94 -6.17
CA SER A 94 5.36 12.21 -7.07
C SER A 94 5.57 13.71 -7.25
N ASN A 95 6.77 14.09 -7.67
CA ASN A 95 7.11 15.50 -7.84
C ASN A 95 6.19 16.20 -8.84
N ASP A 96 5.77 15.49 -9.87
CA ASP A 96 4.87 16.04 -10.89
C ASP A 96 3.41 15.97 -10.48
N GLN A 97 3.09 15.42 -9.30
CA GLN A 97 1.74 15.31 -8.74
C GLN A 97 0.82 14.38 -9.52
N HIS A 98 1.34 13.61 -10.49
CA HIS A 98 0.51 12.69 -11.26
C HIS A 98 0.33 11.33 -10.61
N PHE A 99 1.11 11.01 -9.60
CA PHE A 99 1.04 9.71 -8.94
C PHE A 99 0.98 9.89 -7.43
N GLN A 100 0.02 9.22 -6.81
CA GLN A 100 -0.15 9.22 -5.36
C GLN A 100 -0.29 7.79 -4.88
N TYR A 101 0.44 7.45 -3.83
CA TYR A 101 0.38 6.12 -3.23
C TYR A 101 0.13 6.25 -1.73
N ASN A 102 -0.96 5.63 -1.27
CA ASN A 102 -1.37 5.65 0.13
C ASN A 102 -1.05 4.28 0.73
N THR A 103 -0.18 4.25 1.73
CA THR A 103 0.22 3.01 2.39
C THR A 103 -0.35 2.96 3.80
N TYR A 104 -0.90 1.80 4.15
CA TYR A 104 -1.52 1.56 5.45
C TYR A 104 -0.94 0.30 6.09
N VAL A 105 -0.98 0.25 7.42
CA VAL A 105 -0.78 -1.00 8.16
C VAL A 105 -2.16 -1.52 8.52
N LEU A 106 -2.40 -2.80 8.22
CA LEU A 106 -3.65 -3.49 8.53
C LEU A 106 -3.38 -4.44 9.69
N LEU A 107 -3.90 -4.11 10.87
CA LEU A 107 -3.67 -4.92 12.06
C LEU A 107 -4.70 -6.04 12.14
N VAL A 108 -4.21 -7.27 12.23
CA VAL A 108 -5.04 -8.46 12.44
C VAL A 108 -4.53 -9.20 13.67
N ASP A 109 -5.39 -10.02 14.29
CA ASP A 109 -4.97 -10.72 15.51
C ASP A 109 -3.95 -11.81 15.23
N LYS A 110 -4.09 -12.52 14.11
CA LYS A 110 -3.25 -13.69 13.78
C LYS A 110 -2.89 -13.68 12.30
N GLU A 111 -1.80 -14.36 11.99
CA GLU A 111 -1.43 -14.61 10.59
C GLU A 111 -2.51 -15.46 9.94
N PHE A 112 -2.62 -15.32 8.63
CA PHE A 112 -3.55 -16.10 7.84
C PHE A 112 -2.85 -16.58 6.58
N ILE A 113 -3.44 -17.57 5.93
CA ILE A 113 -2.94 -18.10 4.66
C ILE A 113 -3.70 -17.38 3.56
N PRO A 114 -3.05 -16.50 2.79
CA PRO A 114 -3.76 -15.77 1.74
C PRO A 114 -4.14 -16.72 0.59
N THR A 115 -5.29 -16.41 -0.02
CA THR A 115 -5.71 -17.05 -1.27
C THR A 115 -5.23 -16.15 -2.40
N LEU A 116 -4.11 -16.51 -3.01
CA LEU A 116 -3.47 -15.67 -4.02
C LEU A 116 -4.19 -15.78 -5.35
N ASN A 117 -4.20 -14.67 -6.09
CA ASN A 117 -4.67 -14.66 -7.48
C ASN A 117 -3.44 -14.77 -8.39
N GLY A 118 -3.65 -14.61 -9.72
CA GLY A 118 -2.57 -14.78 -10.69
C GLY A 118 -1.48 -13.71 -10.64
N GLU A 119 -1.67 -12.64 -9.89
CA GLU A 119 -0.70 -11.56 -9.81
C GLU A 119 0.42 -11.83 -8.82
N HIS A 120 0.23 -12.80 -7.92
CA HIS A 120 1.21 -13.16 -6.90
C HIS A 120 1.36 -14.66 -6.85
N GLU A 121 2.62 -15.12 -6.65
CA GLU A 121 2.92 -16.56 -6.64
C GLU A 121 3.43 -17.03 -5.30
N GLY A 122 3.56 -16.14 -4.32
CA GLY A 122 4.01 -16.53 -2.99
C GLY A 122 3.73 -15.45 -1.97
N TYR A 123 3.88 -15.83 -0.71
CA TYR A 123 3.73 -14.89 0.40
C TYR A 123 4.69 -15.26 1.51
N ALA A 124 4.99 -14.28 2.35
CA ALA A 124 5.85 -14.51 3.51
C ALA A 124 5.43 -13.58 4.64
N TRP A 125 5.33 -14.13 5.84
CA TRP A 125 5.21 -13.35 7.07
C TRP A 125 6.62 -13.13 7.60
N CYS A 126 7.02 -11.88 7.75
CA CYS A 126 8.41 -11.51 8.02
C CYS A 126 8.52 -10.67 9.27
N ASN A 127 9.57 -10.89 10.03
CA ASN A 127 9.87 -10.00 11.15
C ASN A 127 10.37 -8.66 10.62
N TYR A 128 10.15 -7.62 11.40
CA TYR A 128 10.64 -6.28 11.09
C TYR A 128 12.15 -6.34 10.81
N ASN A 129 12.58 -5.72 9.73
CA ASN A 129 13.96 -5.71 9.25
C ASN A 129 14.50 -7.05 8.74
N SER A 130 13.66 -8.08 8.69
CA SER A 130 14.05 -9.38 8.10
C SER A 130 13.24 -9.59 6.83
N TRP A 131 13.31 -8.61 5.95
CA TRP A 131 12.51 -8.60 4.73
C TRP A 131 13.09 -9.55 3.68
N PRO A 132 12.24 -10.20 2.88
CA PRO A 132 12.73 -11.03 1.78
C PRO A 132 13.33 -10.15 0.69
N LYS A 133 14.13 -10.76 -0.15
CA LYS A 133 14.83 -10.04 -1.25
C LYS A 133 14.54 -10.69 -2.58
N PRO A 134 14.45 -9.91 -3.64
CA PRO A 134 14.52 -8.45 -3.67
C PRO A 134 13.18 -7.82 -3.35
N LEU A 135 13.20 -6.68 -2.67
CA LEU A 135 11.99 -5.91 -2.43
C LEU A 135 11.62 -5.12 -3.68
N HIS A 136 10.33 -4.96 -3.91
CA HIS A 136 9.82 -3.97 -4.87
C HIS A 136 10.43 -2.61 -4.51
N GLN A 137 10.85 -1.84 -5.53
CA GLN A 137 11.62 -0.62 -5.29
C GLN A 137 10.89 0.37 -4.40
N GLY A 138 9.58 0.56 -4.60
CA GLY A 138 8.80 1.47 -3.78
C GLY A 138 8.76 1.04 -2.33
N VAL A 139 8.64 -0.26 -2.09
CA VAL A 139 8.63 -0.83 -0.73
C VAL A 139 10.01 -0.66 -0.10
N LYS A 140 11.06 -0.89 -0.88
CA LYS A 140 12.42 -0.71 -0.39
C LYS A 140 12.66 0.73 0.05
N ASN A 141 12.19 1.69 -0.76
CA ASN A 141 12.32 3.10 -0.43
C ASN A 141 11.59 3.43 0.88
N SER A 142 10.37 2.92 1.05
CA SER A 142 9.60 3.15 2.27
C SER A 142 10.30 2.54 3.48
N PHE A 143 10.77 1.31 3.37
CA PHE A 143 11.40 0.62 4.50
C PHE A 143 12.77 1.21 4.86
N ASN A 144 13.37 1.99 3.98
CA ASN A 144 14.61 2.71 4.26
C ASN A 144 14.38 4.13 4.75
N ASN A 145 13.14 4.59 4.75
CA ASN A 145 12.79 5.94 5.19
C ASN A 145 12.73 5.99 6.71
N LYS A 146 13.45 6.93 7.32
CA LYS A 146 13.56 7.02 8.78
C LYS A 146 12.21 7.24 9.45
N THR A 147 11.36 8.07 8.86
CA THR A 147 10.04 8.36 9.44
C THR A 147 9.16 7.12 9.41
N ILE A 148 9.17 6.38 8.30
CA ILE A 148 8.38 5.16 8.17
C ILE A 148 8.88 4.11 9.15
N ARG A 149 10.20 3.96 9.28
CA ARG A 149 10.79 3.02 10.22
C ARG A 149 10.38 3.33 11.65
N ALA A 150 10.42 4.62 12.02
CA ALA A 150 10.01 5.04 13.36
C ALA A 150 8.55 4.70 13.62
N LYS A 151 7.67 4.93 12.63
CA LYS A 151 6.25 4.59 12.79
C LYS A 151 6.03 3.09 12.99
N LEU A 152 6.74 2.27 12.22
CA LEU A 152 6.61 0.82 12.36
C LEU A 152 7.10 0.34 13.73
N GLU A 153 8.18 0.93 14.22
CA GLU A 153 8.71 0.57 15.54
C GLU A 153 7.75 0.96 16.64
N VAL A 154 7.14 2.15 16.54
CA VAL A 154 6.14 2.57 17.51
C VAL A 154 4.92 1.62 17.49
N LEU A 155 4.45 1.25 16.29
CA LEU A 155 3.34 0.31 16.18
C LEU A 155 3.65 -1.02 16.87
N LEU A 156 4.86 -1.54 16.64
CA LEU A 156 5.27 -2.79 17.28
C LEU A 156 5.31 -2.67 18.80
N ASP A 157 5.69 -1.50 19.31
CA ASP A 157 5.71 -1.29 20.76
C ASP A 157 4.30 -1.19 21.35
N LEU A 158 3.32 -0.78 20.56
CA LEU A 158 1.96 -0.55 21.04
C LEU A 158 1.08 -1.79 21.02
N ILE A 159 1.47 -2.84 20.30
CA ILE A 159 0.61 -4.03 20.18
C ILE A 159 1.03 -5.17 21.08
#